data_21f4f38049a7e4e70834e6a2498129bd
#
_entry.id   21f4f38049a7e4e70834e6a2498129bd
#
_cell.length_a   1.000
_cell.length_b   1.000
_cell.length_c   1.000
_cell.angle_alpha   90.00
_cell.angle_beta   90.00
_cell.angle_gamma   90.00
#
_symmetry.space_group_name_H-M   'P 1'
#
loop_
_entity.id
_entity.type
_entity.pdbx_description
1 polymer ?
#
loop_
_entity_poly.entity_id
_entity_poly.type
_entity_poly.pdbx_seq_one_letter_code
_entity_poly.pdbx_strand_id
1 'polypeptide(L)'
;MIRVVFRPRGGLSLEKLPAPSLLQALRTTPSCSVLGEVYIRVHPTNITFTVAMVVEATALALVKIQEITIDGNKYPVATYIAAPPAAVKGVISRAYWNETPEQILNDLQHCNSEANIIAARRMGKTASILITFASGPVQQTIKYMCVVHRCTENKGSPDASTNCRKPGHRYDVCPLPKTGLCLWCGEKHDTQEDPCKPQCILCGGNHLTGTGSCKARTPQPRKQTVTKPQTKPHP
;
A
#
# COMPACT_ATOMS: atom_id res chain seq x y z
N MET A 1 9.56 -7.15 -15.84
CA MET A 1 9.13 -8.09 -14.78
C MET A 1 7.91 -7.50 -14.08
N ILE A 2 6.80 -8.21 -14.12
CA ILE A 2 5.52 -7.81 -13.50
C ILE A 2 5.58 -8.25 -12.03
N ARG A 3 5.03 -7.44 -11.13
CA ARG A 3 5.00 -7.73 -9.70
C ARG A 3 3.56 -7.70 -9.21
N VAL A 4 3.12 -8.80 -8.59
CA VAL A 4 1.83 -8.88 -7.91
C VAL A 4 2.06 -8.82 -6.41
N VAL A 5 1.40 -7.90 -5.73
CA VAL A 5 1.46 -7.74 -4.27
C VAL A 5 0.30 -8.50 -3.65
N PHE A 6 0.60 -9.28 -2.65
CA PHE A 6 -0.35 -9.98 -1.79
C PHE A 6 -0.37 -9.32 -0.43
N ARG A 7 -1.55 -8.99 0.05
CA ARG A 7 -1.77 -8.44 1.39
C ARG A 7 -2.71 -9.36 2.16
N PRO A 8 -2.18 -10.33 2.90
CA PRO A 8 -3.00 -11.22 3.73
C PRO A 8 -3.72 -10.45 4.83
N ARG A 9 -4.90 -10.95 5.18
CA ARG A 9 -5.71 -10.51 6.32
C ARG A 9 -5.91 -11.68 7.27
N GLY A 10 -6.57 -11.47 8.40
CA GLY A 10 -6.88 -12.56 9.34
C GLY A 10 -5.73 -12.98 10.23
N GLY A 11 -4.75 -12.09 10.47
CA GLY A 11 -3.71 -12.32 11.48
C GLY A 11 -2.51 -13.14 11.02
N LEU A 12 -2.31 -13.35 9.71
CA LEU A 12 -1.13 -14.07 9.21
C LEU A 12 0.16 -13.31 9.54
N SER A 13 1.05 -13.95 10.31
CA SER A 13 2.38 -13.42 10.60
C SER A 13 3.38 -13.85 9.55
N LEU A 14 3.76 -12.93 8.65
CA LEU A 14 4.75 -13.21 7.61
C LEU A 14 6.20 -13.28 8.14
N GLU A 15 6.45 -12.80 9.34
CA GLU A 15 7.78 -12.85 9.97
C GLU A 15 8.21 -14.28 10.29
N LYS A 16 7.26 -15.12 10.68
CA LYS A 16 7.49 -16.52 11.08
C LYS A 16 7.34 -17.52 9.93
N LEU A 17 6.93 -17.04 8.75
CA LEU A 17 6.58 -17.91 7.64
C LEU A 17 7.73 -18.00 6.64
N PRO A 18 8.26 -19.22 6.36
CA PRO A 18 9.28 -19.42 5.35
C PRO A 18 8.73 -19.13 3.95
N ALA A 19 9.53 -18.50 3.09
CA ALA A 19 9.14 -18.21 1.71
C ALA A 19 8.69 -19.45 0.89
N PRO A 20 9.27 -20.66 1.06
CA PRO A 20 8.78 -21.88 0.40
C PRO A 20 7.33 -22.22 0.72
N SER A 21 6.86 -21.98 1.95
CA SER A 21 5.45 -22.23 2.33
C SER A 21 4.48 -21.34 1.57
N LEU A 22 4.88 -20.08 1.29
CA LEU A 22 4.09 -19.18 0.44
C LEU A 22 4.01 -19.68 -1.01
N LEU A 23 5.13 -20.16 -1.55
CA LEU A 23 5.16 -20.73 -2.90
C LEU A 23 4.26 -21.97 -2.99
N GLN A 24 4.30 -22.85 -2.00
CA GLN A 24 3.45 -24.03 -1.95
C GLN A 24 1.97 -23.63 -1.86
N ALA A 25 1.62 -22.65 -1.00
CA ALA A 25 0.26 -22.13 -0.88
C ALA A 25 -0.27 -21.58 -2.22
N LEU A 26 0.57 -20.89 -2.98
CA LEU A 26 0.20 -20.38 -4.30
C LEU A 26 0.01 -21.53 -5.32
N ARG A 27 0.85 -22.55 -5.31
CA ARG A 27 0.75 -23.70 -6.21
C ARG A 27 -0.47 -24.58 -5.96
N THR A 28 -0.92 -24.65 -4.72
CA THR A 28 -2.14 -25.41 -4.34
C THR A 28 -3.42 -24.65 -4.65
N THR A 29 -3.33 -23.36 -5.00
CA THR A 29 -4.51 -22.57 -5.38
C THR A 29 -4.97 -22.95 -6.79
N PRO A 30 -6.24 -23.35 -7.01
CA PRO A 30 -6.72 -23.87 -8.30
C PRO A 30 -6.47 -22.96 -9.50
N SER A 31 -6.44 -21.63 -9.27
CA SER A 31 -6.20 -20.62 -10.31
C SER A 31 -4.73 -20.52 -10.75
N CYS A 32 -3.79 -21.27 -10.13
CA CYS A 32 -2.35 -21.10 -10.31
C CYS A 32 -1.60 -22.42 -10.51
N SER A 33 -2.23 -23.42 -11.13
CA SER A 33 -1.66 -24.74 -11.38
C SER A 33 -0.35 -24.73 -12.20
N VAL A 34 -0.08 -23.66 -12.94
CA VAL A 34 1.16 -23.49 -13.73
C VAL A 34 1.82 -22.16 -13.35
N LEU A 35 2.45 -22.12 -12.17
CA LEU A 35 3.42 -21.09 -11.85
C LEU A 35 4.73 -21.44 -12.57
N GLY A 36 5.07 -20.69 -13.61
CA GLY A 36 6.40 -20.72 -14.20
C GLY A 36 7.46 -20.20 -13.23
N GLU A 37 8.53 -19.62 -13.76
CA GLU A 37 9.57 -19.01 -12.95
C GLU A 37 9.03 -17.76 -12.24
N VAL A 38 8.97 -17.81 -10.89
CA VAL A 38 8.49 -16.71 -10.03
C VAL A 38 9.46 -16.46 -8.89
N TYR A 39 9.57 -15.19 -8.49
CA TYR A 39 10.39 -14.76 -7.36
C TYR A 39 9.51 -14.17 -6.28
N ILE A 40 9.60 -14.71 -5.06
CA ILE A 40 8.82 -14.23 -3.90
C ILE A 40 9.71 -13.37 -3.01
N ARG A 41 9.22 -12.19 -2.66
CA ARG A 41 9.83 -11.31 -1.67
C ARG A 41 8.85 -10.99 -0.55
N VAL A 42 9.21 -11.33 0.67
CA VAL A 42 8.41 -11.08 1.87
C VAL A 42 8.77 -9.72 2.46
N HIS A 43 7.75 -8.99 2.90
CA HIS A 43 7.86 -7.69 3.57
C HIS A 43 7.16 -7.75 4.93
N PRO A 44 7.81 -8.27 5.97
CA PRO A 44 7.18 -8.55 7.27
C PRO A 44 6.59 -7.29 7.92
N THR A 45 7.28 -6.16 7.82
CA THR A 45 6.84 -4.89 8.41
C THR A 45 5.49 -4.43 7.84
N ASN A 46 5.29 -4.59 6.54
CA ASN A 46 4.07 -4.15 5.84
C ASN A 46 3.00 -5.24 5.78
N ILE A 47 3.31 -6.44 6.30
CA ILE A 47 2.46 -7.63 6.20
C ILE A 47 2.04 -7.87 4.75
N THR A 48 3.00 -7.87 3.85
CA THR A 48 2.80 -8.14 2.42
C THR A 48 3.90 -9.04 1.88
N PHE A 49 3.61 -9.76 0.81
CA PHE A 49 4.64 -10.37 -0.01
C PHE A 49 4.40 -10.05 -1.48
N THR A 50 5.45 -10.03 -2.23
CA THR A 50 5.42 -9.72 -3.67
C THR A 50 5.88 -10.91 -4.45
N VAL A 51 5.13 -11.26 -5.50
CA VAL A 51 5.49 -12.30 -6.48
C VAL A 51 5.85 -11.60 -7.77
N ALA A 52 7.08 -11.78 -8.21
CA ALA A 52 7.59 -11.21 -9.46
C ALA A 52 7.68 -12.29 -10.54
N MET A 53 7.28 -11.97 -11.77
CA MET A 53 7.22 -12.89 -12.91
C MET A 53 7.37 -12.15 -14.23
N VAL A 54 7.60 -12.91 -15.29
CA VAL A 54 7.69 -12.36 -16.66
C VAL A 54 6.36 -12.51 -17.40
N VAL A 55 5.63 -13.61 -17.16
CA VAL A 55 4.42 -13.97 -17.89
C VAL A 55 3.21 -13.18 -17.38
N GLU A 56 2.61 -12.39 -18.25
CA GLU A 56 1.45 -11.56 -17.91
C GLU A 56 0.21 -12.38 -17.55
N ALA A 57 -0.04 -13.46 -18.27
CA ALA A 57 -1.17 -14.35 -17.98
C ALA A 57 -1.09 -14.92 -16.54
N THR A 58 0.11 -15.26 -16.06
CA THR A 58 0.33 -15.67 -14.68
C THR A 58 0.03 -14.54 -13.69
N ALA A 59 0.44 -13.31 -14.00
CA ALA A 59 0.14 -12.14 -13.15
C ALA A 59 -1.36 -11.89 -13.03
N LEU A 60 -2.09 -11.97 -14.16
CA LEU A 60 -3.55 -11.80 -14.18
C LEU A 60 -4.27 -12.92 -13.42
N ALA A 61 -3.76 -14.14 -13.46
CA ALA A 61 -4.29 -15.26 -12.66
C ALA A 61 -4.06 -15.02 -11.15
N LEU A 62 -2.87 -14.57 -10.76
CA LEU A 62 -2.54 -14.28 -9.37
C LEU A 62 -3.39 -13.14 -8.78
N VAL A 63 -3.74 -12.13 -9.57
CA VAL A 63 -4.60 -11.00 -9.10
C VAL A 63 -6.02 -11.45 -8.77
N LYS A 64 -6.48 -12.57 -9.32
CA LYS A 64 -7.81 -13.12 -9.04
C LYS A 64 -7.89 -13.91 -7.72
N ILE A 65 -6.75 -14.20 -7.09
CA ILE A 65 -6.70 -14.94 -5.82
C ILE A 65 -7.25 -14.07 -4.72
N GLN A 66 -8.27 -14.54 -4.03
CA GLN A 66 -8.90 -13.86 -2.90
C GLN A 66 -8.58 -14.54 -1.55
N GLU A 67 -8.07 -15.77 -1.59
CA GLU A 67 -7.76 -16.57 -0.41
C GLU A 67 -6.53 -17.44 -0.67
N ILE A 68 -5.66 -17.60 0.33
CA ILE A 68 -4.55 -18.56 0.33
C ILE A 68 -4.67 -19.47 1.55
N THR A 69 -4.30 -20.74 1.36
CA THR A 69 -4.29 -21.72 2.45
C THR A 69 -2.85 -22.00 2.87
N ILE A 70 -2.55 -21.82 4.15
CA ILE A 70 -1.24 -22.07 4.74
C ILE A 70 -1.43 -22.91 5.99
N ASP A 71 -0.75 -24.04 6.05
CA ASP A 71 -0.83 -25.00 7.17
C ASP A 71 -2.28 -25.35 7.55
N GLY A 72 -3.14 -25.54 6.55
CA GLY A 72 -4.55 -25.86 6.71
C GLY A 72 -5.45 -24.67 7.06
N ASN A 73 -4.91 -23.50 7.35
CA ASN A 73 -5.67 -22.29 7.65
C ASN A 73 -5.87 -21.43 6.41
N LYS A 74 -7.08 -20.90 6.26
CA LYS A 74 -7.46 -20.02 5.15
C LYS A 74 -7.30 -18.56 5.53
N TYR A 75 -6.59 -17.81 4.69
CA TYR A 75 -6.34 -16.39 4.87
C TYR A 75 -6.88 -15.60 3.68
N PRO A 76 -7.84 -14.71 3.88
CA PRO A 76 -8.26 -13.78 2.83
C PRO A 76 -7.09 -12.91 2.41
N VAL A 77 -6.92 -12.67 1.11
CA VAL A 77 -5.86 -11.82 0.58
C VAL A 77 -6.42 -10.75 -0.34
N ALA A 78 -5.86 -9.55 -0.26
CA ALA A 78 -6.04 -8.53 -1.28
C ALA A 78 -4.84 -8.56 -2.21
N THR A 79 -5.09 -8.73 -3.51
CA THR A 79 -4.06 -8.84 -4.55
C THR A 79 -4.16 -7.68 -5.52
N TYR A 80 -3.02 -7.20 -6.02
CA TYR A 80 -2.97 -6.16 -7.06
C TYR A 80 -1.61 -6.13 -7.75
N ILE A 81 -1.58 -5.65 -8.99
CA ILE A 81 -0.32 -5.42 -9.71
C ILE A 81 0.36 -4.18 -9.12
N ALA A 82 1.62 -4.33 -8.74
CA ALA A 82 2.43 -3.22 -8.27
C ALA A 82 2.70 -2.23 -9.41
N ALA A 83 2.54 -0.95 -9.12
CA ALA A 83 2.96 0.09 -10.05
C ALA A 83 4.47 0.00 -10.36
N PRO A 84 4.92 0.45 -11.54
CA PRO A 84 6.33 0.54 -11.88
C PRO A 84 7.14 1.30 -10.82
N PRO A 85 8.45 1.04 -10.66
CA PRO A 85 9.26 1.74 -9.65
C PRO A 85 9.32 3.26 -9.85
N ALA A 86 9.24 3.71 -11.12
CA ALA A 86 9.24 5.13 -11.49
C ALA A 86 7.85 5.78 -11.39
N ALA A 87 6.80 5.03 -11.05
CA ALA A 87 5.45 5.56 -10.98
C ALA A 87 5.32 6.59 -9.87
N VAL A 88 4.68 7.70 -10.20
CA VAL A 88 4.34 8.77 -9.28
C VAL A 88 2.83 8.86 -9.10
N LYS A 89 2.40 9.41 -7.98
CA LYS A 89 0.98 9.50 -7.65
C LYS A 89 0.56 10.94 -7.44
N GLY A 90 -0.56 11.31 -8.07
CA GLY A 90 -1.23 12.58 -7.87
C GLY A 90 -2.63 12.40 -7.29
N VAL A 91 -3.17 13.45 -6.72
CA VAL A 91 -4.54 13.49 -6.22
C VAL A 91 -5.25 14.70 -6.79
N ILE A 92 -6.45 14.47 -7.33
CA ILE A 92 -7.43 15.52 -7.61
C ILE A 92 -8.55 15.44 -6.57
N SER A 93 -9.06 16.59 -6.18
CA SER A 93 -10.16 16.71 -5.19
C SER A 93 -11.42 17.25 -5.83
N ARG A 94 -12.55 17.15 -5.13
CA ARG A 94 -13.87 17.62 -5.59
C ARG A 94 -14.39 16.91 -6.84
N ALA A 95 -14.03 15.64 -7.01
CA ALA A 95 -14.53 14.76 -8.07
C ALA A 95 -15.79 14.04 -7.56
N TYR A 96 -16.95 14.67 -7.65
CA TYR A 96 -18.19 14.27 -6.96
C TYR A 96 -19.03 13.20 -7.68
N TRP A 97 -18.54 12.59 -8.74
CA TRP A 97 -19.27 11.58 -9.52
C TRP A 97 -19.11 10.17 -8.96
N ASN A 98 -20.06 9.30 -9.25
CA ASN A 98 -20.12 7.92 -8.73
C ASN A 98 -19.68 6.87 -9.76
N GLU A 99 -18.65 7.15 -10.55
CA GLU A 99 -18.12 6.23 -11.56
C GLU A 99 -17.36 5.07 -10.92
N THR A 100 -17.32 3.95 -11.67
CA THR A 100 -16.45 2.81 -11.36
C THR A 100 -14.97 3.17 -11.57
N PRO A 101 -14.03 2.46 -10.95
CA PRO A 101 -12.60 2.69 -11.17
C PRO A 101 -12.19 2.63 -12.64
N GLU A 102 -12.82 1.76 -13.42
CA GLU A 102 -12.58 1.60 -14.86
C GLU A 102 -13.07 2.82 -15.67
N GLN A 103 -14.25 3.34 -15.33
CA GLN A 103 -14.80 4.55 -15.96
C GLN A 103 -13.92 5.77 -15.65
N ILE A 104 -13.49 5.91 -14.39
CA ILE A 104 -12.56 6.97 -13.96
C ILE A 104 -11.26 6.90 -14.75
N LEU A 105 -10.68 5.71 -14.88
CA LEU A 105 -9.43 5.53 -15.61
C LEU A 105 -9.58 5.87 -17.10
N ASN A 106 -10.64 5.38 -17.73
CA ASN A 106 -10.91 5.61 -19.15
C ASN A 106 -11.10 7.11 -19.47
N ASP A 107 -11.89 7.82 -18.66
CA ASP A 107 -12.08 9.27 -18.85
C ASP A 107 -10.77 10.04 -18.66
N LEU A 108 -10.02 9.72 -17.62
CA LEU A 108 -8.73 10.37 -17.36
C LEU A 108 -7.73 10.13 -18.49
N GLN A 109 -7.64 8.92 -19.04
CA GLN A 109 -6.75 8.59 -20.16
C GLN A 109 -7.20 9.29 -21.46
N HIS A 110 -8.51 9.31 -21.71
CA HIS A 110 -9.06 9.98 -22.90
C HIS A 110 -8.82 11.49 -22.88
N CYS A 111 -9.08 12.14 -21.76
CA CYS A 111 -8.94 13.59 -21.62
C CYS A 111 -7.49 14.08 -21.44
N ASN A 112 -6.55 13.19 -21.13
CA ASN A 112 -5.15 13.52 -20.85
C ASN A 112 -4.18 12.51 -21.47
N SER A 113 -4.26 12.36 -22.80
CA SER A 113 -3.48 11.36 -23.54
C SER A 113 -1.96 11.45 -23.34
N GLU A 114 -1.43 12.64 -23.05
CA GLU A 114 0.00 12.87 -22.82
C GLU A 114 0.44 12.53 -21.37
N ALA A 115 -0.51 12.29 -20.47
CA ALA A 115 -0.21 12.18 -19.03
C ALA A 115 0.29 10.79 -18.58
N ASN A 116 0.35 9.82 -19.48
CA ASN A 116 0.81 8.44 -19.21
C ASN A 116 0.19 7.82 -17.95
N ILE A 117 -1.13 7.96 -17.79
CA ILE A 117 -1.91 7.48 -16.65
C ILE A 117 -2.09 5.98 -16.77
N ILE A 118 -1.66 5.22 -15.75
CA ILE A 118 -1.74 3.75 -15.73
C ILE A 118 -2.77 3.20 -14.77
N ALA A 119 -3.20 3.99 -13.78
CA ALA A 119 -4.25 3.58 -12.85
C ALA A 119 -4.91 4.80 -12.21
N ALA A 120 -6.18 4.67 -11.89
CA ALA A 120 -6.92 5.65 -11.12
C ALA A 120 -7.93 4.97 -10.19
N ARG A 121 -8.17 5.56 -9.03
CA ARG A 121 -9.18 5.06 -8.11
C ARG A 121 -9.65 6.14 -7.15
N ARG A 122 -10.88 6.05 -6.69
CA ARG A 122 -11.39 6.92 -5.64
C ARG A 122 -10.73 6.60 -4.29
N MET A 123 -10.48 7.62 -3.50
CA MET A 123 -9.89 7.48 -2.17
C MET A 123 -11.00 7.22 -1.13
N GLY A 124 -11.35 5.95 -0.94
CA GLY A 124 -12.43 5.56 -0.04
C GLY A 124 -13.78 6.17 -0.46
N LYS A 125 -14.54 6.71 0.51
CA LYS A 125 -15.83 7.39 0.27
C LYS A 125 -15.67 8.91 0.12
N THR A 126 -14.49 9.39 -0.31
CA THR A 126 -14.21 10.82 -0.46
C THR A 126 -14.41 11.27 -1.91
N ALA A 127 -14.58 12.57 -2.12
CA ALA A 127 -14.60 13.20 -3.44
C ALA A 127 -13.20 13.41 -4.03
N SER A 128 -12.24 12.52 -3.72
CA SER A 128 -10.86 12.59 -4.21
C SER A 128 -10.50 11.35 -5.02
N ILE A 129 -9.78 11.56 -6.11
CA ILE A 129 -9.26 10.49 -6.96
C ILE A 129 -7.75 10.46 -6.87
N LEU A 130 -7.20 9.28 -6.58
CA LEU A 130 -5.78 8.98 -6.66
C LEU A 130 -5.47 8.51 -8.08
N ILE A 131 -4.55 9.20 -8.73
CA ILE A 131 -4.07 8.92 -10.09
C ILE A 131 -2.65 8.42 -9.99
N THR A 132 -2.33 7.35 -10.74
CA THR A 132 -0.97 6.81 -10.85
C THR A 132 -0.47 7.05 -12.27
N PHE A 133 0.64 7.77 -12.38
CA PHE A 133 1.37 8.01 -13.64
C PHE A 133 2.50 7.00 -13.76
N ALA A 134 2.79 6.52 -14.96
CA ALA A 134 3.85 5.52 -15.21
C ALA A 134 5.24 6.03 -14.81
N SER A 135 5.49 7.32 -15.06
CA SER A 135 6.77 7.98 -14.77
C SER A 135 6.61 9.50 -14.88
N GLY A 136 7.66 10.23 -14.53
CA GLY A 136 7.72 11.68 -14.66
C GLY A 136 7.19 12.43 -13.44
N PRO A 137 7.15 13.77 -13.49
CA PRO A 137 6.56 14.58 -12.44
C PRO A 137 5.02 14.47 -12.47
N VAL A 138 4.39 14.66 -11.32
CA VAL A 138 2.93 14.79 -11.26
C VAL A 138 2.51 16.06 -12.01
N GLN A 139 1.57 15.92 -12.94
CA GLN A 139 1.02 17.08 -13.65
C GLN A 139 0.27 17.99 -12.68
N GLN A 140 0.43 19.29 -12.83
CA GLN A 140 -0.21 20.27 -11.94
C GLN A 140 -1.73 20.36 -12.15
N THR A 141 -2.18 20.06 -13.36
CA THR A 141 -3.60 20.09 -13.74
C THR A 141 -3.96 18.83 -14.51
N ILE A 142 -5.15 18.31 -14.26
CA ILE A 142 -5.72 17.13 -14.92
C ILE A 142 -7.16 17.44 -15.32
N LYS A 143 -7.53 17.06 -16.53
CA LYS A 143 -8.92 17.12 -16.99
C LYS A 143 -9.65 15.85 -16.56
N TYR A 144 -10.78 16.00 -15.92
CA TYR A 144 -11.67 14.91 -15.54
C TYR A 144 -13.12 15.35 -15.70
N MET A 145 -13.93 14.57 -16.44
CA MET A 145 -15.33 14.89 -16.76
C MET A 145 -15.50 16.32 -17.30
N CYS A 146 -14.68 16.70 -18.28
CA CYS A 146 -14.63 18.03 -18.88
C CYS A 146 -14.27 19.20 -17.93
N VAL A 147 -13.84 18.91 -16.70
CA VAL A 147 -13.44 19.92 -15.71
C VAL A 147 -11.92 19.84 -15.48
N VAL A 148 -11.28 21.00 -15.40
CA VAL A 148 -9.85 21.08 -15.06
C VAL A 148 -9.70 21.09 -13.54
N HIS A 149 -9.02 20.07 -13.02
CA HIS A 149 -8.73 19.93 -11.59
C HIS A 149 -7.25 20.19 -11.32
N ARG A 150 -6.97 20.86 -10.20
CA ARG A 150 -5.61 20.92 -9.68
C ARG A 150 -5.20 19.53 -9.18
N CYS A 151 -4.07 19.03 -9.66
CA CYS A 151 -3.49 17.78 -9.21
C CYS A 151 -2.30 18.05 -8.29
N THR A 152 -2.28 17.43 -7.13
CA THR A 152 -1.21 17.56 -6.15
C THR A 152 -0.50 16.23 -5.93
N GLU A 153 0.80 16.26 -5.75
CA GLU A 153 1.58 15.06 -5.50
C GLU A 153 1.12 14.35 -4.21
N ASN A 154 0.83 13.06 -4.33
CA ASN A 154 0.54 12.21 -3.18
C ASN A 154 1.81 11.54 -2.66
N LYS A 155 2.41 12.13 -1.64
CA LYS A 155 3.62 11.60 -0.99
C LYS A 155 3.35 10.36 -0.13
N GLY A 156 2.07 9.95 -0.04
CA GLY A 156 1.67 8.87 0.85
C GLY A 156 1.82 9.24 2.33
N SER A 157 1.27 8.42 3.18
CA SER A 157 1.50 8.50 4.63
C SER A 157 1.97 7.13 5.09
N PRO A 158 2.94 7.03 5.99
CA PRO A 158 3.33 5.74 6.56
C PRO A 158 2.11 5.06 7.16
N ASP A 159 1.94 3.76 6.85
CA ASP A 159 0.91 2.95 7.48
C ASP A 159 1.23 2.81 8.97
N ALA A 160 0.20 2.84 9.82
CA ALA A 160 0.31 2.58 11.25
C ALA A 160 -0.91 1.80 11.74
N SER A 161 -0.67 0.79 12.54
CA SER A 161 -1.74 -0.04 13.09
C SER A 161 -2.27 0.54 14.37
N THR A 162 -3.55 0.89 14.40
CA THR A 162 -4.23 1.31 15.63
C THR A 162 -4.43 0.15 16.62
N ASN A 163 -4.32 -1.10 16.16
CA ASN A 163 -4.44 -2.28 17.01
C ASN A 163 -3.19 -2.49 17.89
N CYS A 164 -2.00 -2.54 17.27
CA CYS A 164 -0.75 -2.83 17.98
C CYS A 164 0.11 -1.59 18.21
N ARG A 165 -0.32 -0.41 17.79
CA ARG A 165 0.39 0.87 17.90
C ARG A 165 1.78 0.89 17.25
N LYS A 166 2.01 0.03 16.24
CA LYS A 166 3.27 -0.03 15.49
C LYS A 166 3.13 0.59 14.09
N PRO A 167 4.14 1.30 13.60
CA PRO A 167 4.18 1.73 12.20
C PRO A 167 4.49 0.56 11.27
N GLY A 168 4.20 0.73 9.97
CA GLY A 168 4.57 -0.19 8.89
C GLY A 168 3.41 -0.97 8.32
N HIS A 169 2.34 -1.24 9.06
CA HIS A 169 1.15 -1.92 8.57
C HIS A 169 -0.13 -1.27 9.10
N ARG A 170 -1.23 -1.58 8.45
CA ARG A 170 -2.56 -1.07 8.82
C ARG A 170 -3.24 -2.01 9.82
N TYR A 171 -4.29 -1.50 10.46
CA TYR A 171 -5.13 -2.25 11.39
C TYR A 171 -5.71 -3.53 10.78
N ASP A 172 -6.17 -3.49 9.53
CA ASP A 172 -6.86 -4.59 8.83
C ASP A 172 -5.96 -5.79 8.50
N VAL A 173 -4.65 -5.63 8.54
CA VAL A 173 -3.65 -6.67 8.30
C VAL A 173 -2.79 -6.98 9.54
N CYS A 174 -3.11 -6.40 10.68
CA CYS A 174 -2.35 -6.60 11.90
C CYS A 174 -2.35 -8.09 12.31
N PRO A 175 -1.18 -8.72 12.55
CA PRO A 175 -1.10 -10.14 12.91
C PRO A 175 -1.46 -10.41 14.38
N LEU A 176 -1.54 -9.36 15.20
CA LEU A 176 -1.91 -9.48 16.59
C LEU A 176 -3.43 -9.50 16.78
N PRO A 177 -3.95 -10.22 17.79
CA PRO A 177 -5.35 -10.18 18.13
C PRO A 177 -5.80 -8.75 18.48
N LYS A 178 -7.10 -8.49 18.39
CA LYS A 178 -7.64 -7.18 18.75
C LYS A 178 -7.33 -6.86 20.21
N THR A 179 -6.63 -5.76 20.44
CA THR A 179 -6.15 -5.36 21.77
C THR A 179 -7.20 -4.61 22.58
N GLY A 180 -8.25 -4.08 21.97
CA GLY A 180 -9.24 -3.21 22.61
C GLY A 180 -8.70 -1.84 23.03
N LEU A 181 -7.53 -1.45 22.52
CA LEU A 181 -6.94 -0.14 22.82
C LEU A 181 -7.70 0.98 22.12
N CYS A 182 -7.77 2.14 22.78
CA CYS A 182 -8.36 3.34 22.22
C CYS A 182 -7.61 3.76 20.93
N LEU A 183 -8.37 4.05 19.88
CA LEU A 183 -7.81 4.48 18.59
C LEU A 183 -7.04 5.82 18.70
N TRP A 184 -7.36 6.64 19.68
CA TRP A 184 -6.82 7.99 19.84
C TRP A 184 -5.56 8.00 20.72
N CYS A 185 -5.68 7.56 21.97
CA CYS A 185 -4.56 7.60 22.92
C CYS A 185 -3.74 6.30 22.97
N GLY A 186 -4.36 5.15 22.64
CA GLY A 186 -3.71 3.84 22.72
C GLY A 186 -3.77 3.17 24.09
N GLU A 187 -4.48 3.73 25.04
CA GLU A 187 -4.73 3.15 26.35
C GLU A 187 -6.08 2.43 26.40
N LYS A 188 -6.29 1.55 27.35
CA LYS A 188 -7.60 0.97 27.63
C LYS A 188 -8.35 1.91 28.56
N HIS A 189 -9.55 2.33 28.16
CA HIS A 189 -10.49 3.01 29.04
C HIS A 189 -11.92 2.54 28.69
N ASP A 190 -12.74 2.41 29.72
CA ASP A 190 -14.02 1.68 29.65
C ASP A 190 -15.17 2.52 29.11
N THR A 191 -15.03 3.83 28.99
CA THR A 191 -16.12 4.72 28.54
C THR A 191 -15.64 5.76 27.53
N GLN A 192 -16.54 6.10 26.62
CA GLN A 192 -16.34 7.20 25.64
C GLN A 192 -16.37 8.59 26.31
N GLU A 193 -16.61 8.66 27.61
CA GLU A 193 -16.82 9.89 28.37
C GLU A 193 -15.53 10.49 28.95
N ASP A 194 -14.46 9.70 29.05
CA ASP A 194 -13.17 10.26 29.47
C ASP A 194 -12.48 11.01 28.33
N PRO A 195 -12.17 12.29 28.49
CA PRO A 195 -11.48 13.09 27.49
C PRO A 195 -10.05 12.58 27.30
N CYS A 196 -9.88 11.59 26.43
CA CYS A 196 -8.57 11.04 26.15
C CYS A 196 -7.72 12.00 25.31
N LYS A 197 -6.45 12.16 25.64
CA LYS A 197 -5.50 12.96 24.88
C LYS A 197 -4.98 12.17 23.69
N PRO A 198 -5.20 12.62 22.44
CA PRO A 198 -4.71 11.91 21.27
C PRO A 198 -3.19 11.77 21.29
N GLN A 199 -2.68 10.57 20.97
CA GLN A 199 -1.25 10.31 20.85
C GLN A 199 -0.93 9.69 19.48
N CYS A 200 -0.11 10.37 18.70
CA CYS A 200 0.26 9.92 17.36
C CYS A 200 1.22 8.73 17.40
N ILE A 201 0.87 7.65 16.71
CA ILE A 201 1.71 6.44 16.60
C ILE A 201 3.05 6.71 15.90
N LEU A 202 3.09 7.67 14.97
CA LEU A 202 4.26 7.95 14.14
C LEU A 202 5.30 8.84 14.81
N CYS A 203 4.87 9.80 15.63
CA CYS A 203 5.77 10.79 16.22
C CYS A 203 5.61 10.98 17.73
N GLY A 204 4.65 10.30 18.38
CA GLY A 204 4.36 10.44 19.82
C GLY A 204 3.68 11.75 20.24
N GLY A 205 3.46 12.69 19.31
CA GLY A 205 2.87 14.01 19.59
C GLY A 205 1.37 13.95 19.91
N ASN A 206 0.87 15.03 20.55
CA ASN A 206 -0.52 15.16 21.01
C ASN A 206 -1.48 15.48 19.86
N HIS A 207 -1.61 14.58 18.91
CA HIS A 207 -2.55 14.67 17.79
C HIS A 207 -2.91 13.28 17.26
N LEU A 208 -3.96 13.17 16.47
CA LEU A 208 -4.35 11.91 15.84
C LEU A 208 -3.31 11.44 14.82
N THR A 209 -3.07 10.14 14.76
CA THR A 209 -2.19 9.53 13.76
C THR A 209 -2.71 9.84 12.35
N GLY A 210 -1.81 10.32 11.48
CA GLY A 210 -2.14 10.66 10.09
C GLY A 210 -2.69 12.06 9.85
N THR A 211 -2.81 12.92 10.89
CA THR A 211 -3.14 14.35 10.69
C THR A 211 -2.13 15.06 9.78
N GLY A 212 -2.62 16.05 9.02
CA GLY A 212 -1.81 16.82 8.08
C GLY A 212 -0.61 17.54 8.72
N SER A 213 -0.72 17.91 9.99
CA SER A 213 0.32 18.58 10.78
C SER A 213 1.41 17.63 11.31
N CYS A 214 1.27 16.31 11.18
CA CYS A 214 2.25 15.36 11.67
C CYS A 214 3.56 15.42 10.87
N LYS A 215 4.66 15.81 11.52
CA LYS A 215 5.99 15.87 10.90
C LYS A 215 6.51 14.51 10.40
N ALA A 216 6.08 13.41 11.02
CA ALA A 216 6.45 12.05 10.62
C ALA A 216 5.55 11.48 9.50
N ARG A 217 4.55 12.23 9.03
CA ARG A 217 3.65 11.82 7.94
C ARG A 217 4.38 11.68 6.60
N THR A 218 5.36 12.54 6.35
CA THR A 218 6.16 12.49 5.13
C THR A 218 7.36 11.59 5.38
N PRO A 219 7.58 10.52 4.60
CA PRO A 219 8.78 9.73 4.71
C PRO A 219 10.00 10.63 4.52
N GLN A 220 10.87 10.71 5.53
CA GLN A 220 12.16 11.36 5.37
C GLN A 220 12.95 10.61 4.30
N PRO A 221 13.57 11.29 3.31
CA PRO A 221 14.47 10.62 2.39
C PRO A 221 15.56 9.93 3.22
N ARG A 222 15.74 8.62 3.00
CA ARG A 222 16.83 7.88 3.64
C ARG A 222 18.13 8.63 3.34
N LYS A 223 18.78 9.16 4.36
CA LYS A 223 20.15 9.66 4.25
C LYS A 223 20.99 8.49 3.71
N GLN A 224 21.43 8.60 2.46
CA GLN A 224 22.43 7.68 1.94
C GLN A 224 23.68 7.90 2.78
N THR A 225 24.01 6.91 3.59
CA THR A 225 25.33 6.85 4.24
C THR A 225 26.34 6.68 3.12
N VAL A 226 26.95 7.78 2.71
CA VAL A 226 28.13 7.77 1.83
C VAL A 226 29.24 7.12 2.65
N THR A 227 29.47 5.84 2.42
CA THR A 227 30.67 5.14 2.88
C THR A 227 31.84 5.80 2.18
N LYS A 228 32.64 6.59 2.93
CA LYS A 228 33.90 7.13 2.44
C LYS A 228 34.78 5.95 2.00
N PRO A 229 35.40 6.02 0.81
CA PRO A 229 36.38 5.02 0.41
C PRO A 229 37.52 5.01 1.44
N GLN A 230 37.80 3.85 2.01
CA GLN A 230 39.01 3.67 2.81
C GLN A 230 40.21 3.69 1.85
N THR A 231 40.97 4.75 1.86
CA THR A 231 42.30 4.80 1.26
C THR A 231 43.21 3.86 2.07
N LYS A 232 43.57 2.73 1.46
CA LYS A 232 44.65 1.88 1.98
C LYS A 232 45.96 2.65 1.90
N PRO A 233 46.78 2.69 2.96
CA PRO A 233 48.15 3.17 2.82
C PRO A 233 48.96 2.10 2.05
N HIS A 234 49.62 2.54 1.00
CA HIS A 234 50.67 1.76 0.34
C HIS A 234 51.92 1.72 1.22
N PRO A 235 52.63 0.55 1.24
CA PRO A 235 53.91 0.41 1.94
C PRO A 235 55.04 1.21 1.31
#